data_f4a00e72525c7eb94e5681ad3270723a
#
_entry.id   f4a00e72525c7eb94e5681ad3270723a
#
_cell.length_a   1.000
_cell.length_b   1.000
_cell.length_c   1.000
_cell.angle_alpha   90.00
_cell.angle_beta   90.00
_cell.angle_gamma   90.00
#
_symmetry.space_group_name_H-M   'P 1'
#
loop_
_entity.id
_entity.type
_entity.pdbx_description
1 polymer ?
#
loop_
_entity_poly.entity_id
_entity_poly.type
_entity_poly.pdbx_seq_one_letter_code
_entity_poly.pdbx_strand_id
1 'polypeptide(L)'
;LPYLAVIKDITEVGIDPSIMGISPIKAIRSLLERNALSIDAIDLFEINEAFAASSIVVQQELAIPDEKLNICGGGISLGHPIGASGTRIVTTVAHQLNRINGHYAIASLCVGGGLGLAVLLERVGKPEKKFYELSREERLDQLIEKKVLTVNEKPELMTMALSEEIANHLIENQISEVSTPLGVGLNFIVNGKSYVVPMATEEPSVIAACSNGAKMASSFGGFTSEMTQKLLRGQIVFMNVHDAQMIRQTIENKQAVLFETAQTVYPSIVKRGGGLREILIRDFPENESFLSVDLLVDTQDAMGANIVNTIVEGIANVFREWFDEEILFSILSNYPTEAVVNASCAISFDALGKNGREVAKKIAAASTFAQLDTYRAATHNKGIMNGVEAVILATGNDTRAASAAIHAYAARDGQYRGLSQWTMTDTHLHGAIQLPLALGTVGGATKVLPKAQIALQLLAVDQAKELAEVIAAVGLAQNLAALRALVSEGIQKGHMSLQARSLALSVGAKGEDIQKVADELKKTTMNEATARRILASIQQ
;
A
#
# COMPACT_ATOMS: atom_id res chain seq x y z
N LEU A 1 3.11 20.59 17.81
CA LEU A 1 4.10 20.32 18.86
C LEU A 1 3.91 18.89 19.36
N PRO A 2 4.97 18.11 19.55
CA PRO A 2 4.83 16.79 20.15
C PRO A 2 4.41 16.92 21.61
N TYR A 3 3.52 16.05 22.06
CA TYR A 3 3.18 15.93 23.47
C TYR A 3 4.36 15.30 24.22
N LEU A 4 4.69 15.83 25.40
CA LEU A 4 5.77 15.30 26.24
C LEU A 4 5.30 14.15 27.12
N ALA A 5 4.10 14.28 27.67
CA ALA A 5 3.47 13.30 28.55
C ALA A 5 1.95 13.44 28.52
N VAL A 6 1.24 12.40 28.92
CA VAL A 6 -0.20 12.40 29.21
C VAL A 6 -0.37 12.49 30.72
N ILE A 7 -1.26 13.34 31.19
CA ILE A 7 -1.73 13.30 32.57
C ILE A 7 -2.70 12.12 32.67
N LYS A 8 -2.26 11.05 33.35
CA LYS A 8 -3.02 9.80 33.49
C LYS A 8 -4.07 9.88 34.56
N ASP A 9 -3.69 10.47 35.72
CA ASP A 9 -4.57 10.62 36.87
C ASP A 9 -4.10 11.76 37.78
N ILE A 10 -5.04 12.30 38.55
CA ILE A 10 -4.78 13.37 39.53
C ILE A 10 -5.48 13.00 40.83
N THR A 11 -4.78 13.16 41.95
CA THR A 11 -5.35 12.93 43.29
C THR A 11 -5.19 14.18 44.15
N GLU A 12 -6.26 14.52 44.87
CA GLU A 12 -6.29 15.52 45.92
C GLU A 12 -6.69 14.86 47.25
N VAL A 13 -5.99 15.17 48.29
CA VAL A 13 -6.23 14.64 49.66
C VAL A 13 -6.17 15.73 50.70
N GLY A 14 -6.87 15.55 51.82
CA GLY A 14 -6.76 16.38 53.02
C GLY A 14 -6.12 15.62 54.18
N ILE A 15 -5.30 16.30 54.97
CA ILE A 15 -4.73 15.84 56.24
C ILE A 15 -4.85 16.96 57.29
N ASP A 16 -4.42 16.70 58.52
CA ASP A 16 -4.37 17.73 59.56
C ASP A 16 -3.52 18.92 59.09
N PRO A 17 -4.05 20.14 59.08
CA PRO A 17 -3.31 21.34 58.67
C PRO A 17 -1.99 21.59 59.43
N SER A 18 -1.88 21.13 60.67
CA SER A 18 -0.66 21.28 61.49
C SER A 18 0.54 20.51 60.95
N ILE A 19 0.29 19.50 60.12
CA ILE A 19 1.31 18.66 59.49
C ILE A 19 1.23 18.72 57.97
N MET A 20 0.72 19.79 57.39
CA MET A 20 0.45 19.94 55.94
C MET A 20 1.63 19.56 55.05
N GLY A 21 2.86 19.78 55.51
CA GLY A 21 4.08 19.54 54.70
C GLY A 21 4.28 18.09 54.27
N ILE A 22 3.62 17.13 54.93
CA ILE A 22 3.70 15.69 54.61
C ILE A 22 2.47 15.17 53.81
N SER A 23 1.56 16.05 53.43
CA SER A 23 0.38 15.69 52.61
C SER A 23 0.70 14.99 51.29
N PRO A 24 1.85 15.22 50.61
CA PRO A 24 2.24 14.45 49.43
C PRO A 24 2.30 12.94 49.65
N ILE A 25 2.62 12.46 50.87
CA ILE A 25 2.66 11.02 51.20
C ILE A 25 1.30 10.38 50.92
N LYS A 26 0.23 10.96 51.48
CA LYS A 26 -1.13 10.43 51.29
C LYS A 26 -1.59 10.57 49.83
N ALA A 27 -1.27 11.70 49.21
CA ALA A 27 -1.64 11.94 47.80
C ALA A 27 -0.97 10.93 46.87
N ILE A 28 0.32 10.67 47.00
CA ILE A 28 1.07 9.73 46.17
C ILE A 28 0.60 8.29 46.43
N ARG A 29 0.42 7.88 47.70
CA ARG A 29 -0.11 6.53 48.01
C ARG A 29 -1.48 6.30 47.37
N SER A 30 -2.40 7.25 47.52
CA SER A 30 -3.74 7.15 46.91
C SER A 30 -3.68 7.10 45.37
N LEU A 31 -2.79 7.88 44.76
CA LEU A 31 -2.59 7.89 43.32
C LEU A 31 -2.08 6.53 42.80
N LEU A 32 -1.09 5.97 43.49
CA LEU A 32 -0.51 4.66 43.15
C LEU A 32 -1.54 3.53 43.31
N GLU A 33 -2.30 3.52 44.40
CA GLU A 33 -3.36 2.53 44.68
C GLU A 33 -4.43 2.55 43.59
N ARG A 34 -4.93 3.73 43.21
CA ARG A 34 -5.95 3.90 42.17
C ARG A 34 -5.49 3.41 40.81
N ASN A 35 -4.19 3.49 40.51
CA ASN A 35 -3.63 3.09 39.25
C ASN A 35 -3.00 1.68 39.27
N ALA A 36 -3.11 0.94 40.39
CA ALA A 36 -2.49 -0.37 40.60
C ALA A 36 -0.96 -0.37 40.32
N LEU A 37 -0.28 0.72 40.69
CA LEU A 37 1.17 0.90 40.54
C LEU A 37 1.89 0.79 41.87
N SER A 38 3.12 0.27 41.86
CA SER A 38 4.05 0.35 43.00
C SER A 38 4.92 1.58 42.90
N ILE A 39 5.57 1.95 44.01
CA ILE A 39 6.55 3.05 44.04
C ILE A 39 7.73 2.77 43.07
N ASP A 40 8.14 1.52 42.95
CA ASP A 40 9.24 1.09 42.08
C ASP A 40 8.92 1.23 40.58
N ALA A 41 7.64 1.18 40.22
CA ALA A 41 7.16 1.38 38.85
C ALA A 41 7.29 2.84 38.37
N ILE A 42 7.55 3.78 39.29
CA ILE A 42 7.72 5.18 38.96
C ILE A 42 9.19 5.46 38.73
N ASP A 43 9.49 6.06 37.57
CA ASP A 43 10.85 6.38 37.15
C ASP A 43 11.37 7.68 37.76
N LEU A 44 10.49 8.68 37.95
CA LEU A 44 10.83 10.00 38.49
C LEU A 44 9.75 10.54 39.40
N PHE A 45 10.21 11.26 40.45
CA PHE A 45 9.40 12.06 41.34
C PHE A 45 9.88 13.50 41.32
N GLU A 46 8.96 14.42 41.14
CA GLU A 46 9.19 15.87 41.31
C GLU A 46 8.26 16.35 42.44
N ILE A 47 8.79 16.40 43.66
CA ILE A 47 8.02 16.77 44.85
C ILE A 47 8.47 18.16 45.30
N ASN A 48 7.53 19.08 45.42
CA ASN A 48 7.87 20.44 45.80
C ASN A 48 8.48 20.51 47.22
N GLU A 49 9.67 21.09 47.31
CA GLU A 49 10.43 21.25 48.58
C GLU A 49 10.00 22.51 49.30
N ALA A 50 8.78 22.54 49.86
CA ALA A 50 8.31 23.69 50.64
C ALA A 50 9.13 23.90 51.91
N PHE A 51 9.56 22.79 52.55
CA PHE A 51 10.46 22.78 53.72
C PHE A 51 11.40 21.57 53.62
N ALA A 52 12.68 21.76 53.95
CA ALA A 52 13.66 20.67 53.91
C ALA A 52 13.25 19.49 54.80
N ALA A 53 12.74 19.77 56.01
CA ALA A 53 12.30 18.73 56.94
C ALA A 53 11.14 17.88 56.39
N SER A 54 10.14 18.51 55.73
CA SER A 54 9.02 17.78 55.13
C SER A 54 9.46 16.96 53.93
N SER A 55 10.39 17.45 53.13
CA SER A 55 10.93 16.73 51.96
C SER A 55 11.64 15.43 52.38
N ILE A 56 12.45 15.48 53.46
CA ILE A 56 13.12 14.31 54.02
C ILE A 56 12.10 13.27 54.51
N VAL A 57 11.07 13.71 55.22
CA VAL A 57 10.03 12.79 55.76
C VAL A 57 9.25 12.16 54.60
N VAL A 58 8.86 12.94 53.59
CA VAL A 58 8.14 12.41 52.43
C VAL A 58 8.98 11.35 51.69
N GLN A 59 10.25 11.61 51.46
CA GLN A 59 11.18 10.69 50.81
C GLN A 59 11.33 9.38 51.60
N GLN A 60 11.59 9.47 52.91
CA GLN A 60 11.76 8.32 53.80
C GLN A 60 10.51 7.47 53.91
N GLU A 61 9.35 8.08 54.10
CA GLU A 61 8.06 7.41 54.27
C GLU A 61 7.58 6.71 52.98
N LEU A 62 7.96 7.22 51.82
CA LEU A 62 7.65 6.61 50.53
C LEU A 62 8.78 5.72 50.01
N ALA A 63 9.92 5.67 50.69
CA ALA A 63 11.13 4.96 50.31
C ALA A 63 11.58 5.31 48.86
N ILE A 64 11.53 6.59 48.50
CA ILE A 64 11.93 7.05 47.16
C ILE A 64 13.46 7.13 47.10
N PRO A 65 14.11 6.45 46.12
CA PRO A 65 15.56 6.55 45.91
C PRO A 65 16.01 7.97 45.54
N ASP A 66 17.19 8.40 46.02
CA ASP A 66 17.74 9.73 45.74
C ASP A 66 17.84 10.03 44.25
N GLU A 67 18.22 9.02 43.45
CA GLU A 67 18.38 9.13 42.00
C GLU A 67 17.05 9.29 41.23
N LYS A 68 15.91 9.13 41.90
CA LYS A 68 14.58 9.33 41.31
C LYS A 68 13.89 10.62 41.78
N LEU A 69 14.37 11.29 42.82
CA LEU A 69 13.71 12.43 43.42
C LEU A 69 14.38 13.75 43.05
N ASN A 70 13.62 14.68 42.46
CA ASN A 70 14.05 16.06 42.18
C ASN A 70 15.45 16.13 41.52
N ILE A 71 15.72 15.26 40.57
CA ILE A 71 17.06 15.02 40.01
C ILE A 71 17.73 16.23 39.35
N CYS A 72 17.00 17.31 39.13
CA CYS A 72 17.49 18.58 38.58
C CYS A 72 17.38 19.74 39.58
N GLY A 73 17.24 19.42 40.84
CA GLY A 73 16.99 20.41 41.91
C GLY A 73 15.52 20.75 42.10
N GLY A 74 15.13 21.10 43.29
CA GLY A 74 13.75 21.39 43.68
C GLY A 74 13.55 22.83 44.20
N GLY A 75 12.53 23.03 45.05
CA GLY A 75 12.15 24.33 45.57
C GLY A 75 13.23 25.01 46.42
N ILE A 76 14.10 24.22 47.08
CA ILE A 76 15.20 24.74 47.88
C ILE A 76 16.24 25.47 47.01
N SER A 77 16.58 24.88 45.85
CA SER A 77 17.58 25.45 44.94
C SER A 77 17.00 26.46 43.95
N LEU A 78 15.74 26.23 43.47
CA LEU A 78 15.11 26.99 42.39
C LEU A 78 14.11 28.05 42.90
N GLY A 79 13.69 27.98 44.17
CA GLY A 79 12.64 28.80 44.75
C GLY A 79 11.24 28.20 44.61
N HIS A 80 10.29 28.82 45.34
CA HIS A 80 8.91 28.38 45.41
C HIS A 80 7.94 29.51 45.10
N PRO A 81 7.76 29.87 43.80
CA PRO A 81 6.74 30.83 43.38
C PRO A 81 5.36 30.19 43.48
N ILE A 82 4.62 30.46 44.54
CA ILE A 82 3.39 29.73 44.95
C ILE A 82 2.41 29.56 43.79
N GLY A 83 2.13 30.62 43.02
CA GLY A 83 1.21 30.57 41.89
C GLY A 83 1.71 29.79 40.65
N ALA A 84 3.00 29.43 40.62
CA ALA A 84 3.62 28.77 39.44
C ALA A 84 4.23 27.40 39.76
N SER A 85 4.41 27.04 41.02
CA SER A 85 5.13 25.81 41.40
C SER A 85 4.50 24.54 40.89
N GLY A 86 3.17 24.44 40.86
CA GLY A 86 2.48 23.28 40.25
C GLY A 86 2.84 23.09 38.79
N THR A 87 2.77 24.15 37.98
CA THR A 87 3.15 24.12 36.56
C THR A 87 4.65 23.80 36.40
N ARG A 88 5.50 24.39 37.25
CA ARG A 88 6.95 24.13 37.20
C ARG A 88 7.27 22.66 37.41
N ILE A 89 6.75 22.03 38.48
CA ILE A 89 7.09 20.64 38.79
C ILE A 89 6.56 19.67 37.71
N VAL A 90 5.34 19.89 37.17
CA VAL A 90 4.78 19.10 36.09
C VAL A 90 5.60 19.24 34.79
N THR A 91 6.00 20.49 34.46
CA THR A 91 6.83 20.74 33.27
C THR A 91 8.23 20.11 33.44
N THR A 92 8.86 20.29 34.61
CA THR A 92 10.18 19.70 34.89
C THR A 92 10.15 18.20 34.73
N VAL A 93 9.22 17.52 35.41
CA VAL A 93 9.17 16.04 35.39
C VAL A 93 8.80 15.50 34.00
N ALA A 94 7.93 16.17 33.23
CA ALA A 94 7.59 15.77 31.88
C ALA A 94 8.81 15.82 30.95
N HIS A 95 9.64 16.87 31.04
CA HIS A 95 10.88 16.96 30.27
C HIS A 95 11.93 15.93 30.71
N GLN A 96 12.10 15.74 32.02
CA GLN A 96 13.06 14.76 32.55
C GLN A 96 12.67 13.32 32.19
N LEU A 97 11.38 12.98 32.31
CA LEU A 97 10.85 11.67 31.91
C LEU A 97 11.20 11.30 30.45
N ASN A 98 11.11 12.30 29.54
CA ASN A 98 11.53 12.13 28.17
C ASN A 98 13.06 12.00 28.02
N ARG A 99 13.83 12.75 28.81
CA ARG A 99 15.30 12.70 28.73
C ARG A 99 15.87 11.35 29.17
N ILE A 100 15.30 10.73 30.22
CA ILE A 100 15.75 9.42 30.71
C ILE A 100 15.07 8.24 30.02
N ASN A 101 14.16 8.47 29.04
CA ASN A 101 13.29 7.46 28.45
C ASN A 101 12.45 6.68 29.47
N GLY A 102 12.12 7.28 30.60
CA GLY A 102 11.26 6.69 31.64
C GLY A 102 9.82 6.55 31.14
N HIS A 103 9.00 5.78 31.86
CA HIS A 103 7.60 5.53 31.50
C HIS A 103 6.63 6.33 32.35
N TYR A 104 6.76 6.25 33.68
CA TYR A 104 5.90 6.95 34.63
C TYR A 104 6.67 7.97 35.49
N ALA A 105 6.02 9.09 35.74
CA ALA A 105 6.51 10.08 36.70
C ALA A 105 5.38 10.66 37.56
N ILE A 106 5.71 11.07 38.79
CA ILE A 106 4.77 11.72 39.68
C ILE A 106 5.28 13.13 40.02
N ALA A 107 4.42 14.13 39.81
CA ALA A 107 4.58 15.46 40.36
C ALA A 107 3.66 15.64 41.59
N SER A 108 4.18 16.13 42.73
CA SER A 108 3.38 16.31 43.95
C SER A 108 3.76 17.56 44.72
N LEU A 109 2.80 18.13 45.44
CA LEU A 109 3.00 19.26 46.33
C LEU A 109 2.03 19.27 47.49
N CYS A 110 2.47 19.83 48.61
CA CYS A 110 1.61 20.22 49.70
C CYS A 110 1.00 21.62 49.45
N VAL A 111 -0.20 21.85 49.97
CA VAL A 111 -0.93 23.11 49.84
C VAL A 111 -1.41 23.54 51.22
N GLY A 112 -1.47 24.85 51.47
CA GLY A 112 -1.98 25.42 52.71
C GLY A 112 -3.36 24.89 53.08
N GLY A 113 -3.61 24.67 54.39
CA GLY A 113 -4.84 24.08 54.88
C GLY A 113 -4.82 22.54 54.96
N GLY A 114 -3.66 21.90 54.78
CA GLY A 114 -3.51 20.44 54.88
C GLY A 114 -3.84 19.69 53.61
N LEU A 115 -3.94 20.37 52.46
CA LEU A 115 -4.17 19.72 51.16
C LEU A 115 -2.86 19.16 50.60
N GLY A 116 -2.98 18.02 49.89
CA GLY A 116 -1.92 17.41 49.12
C GLY A 116 -2.40 17.03 47.74
N LEU A 117 -1.64 17.34 46.70
CA LEU A 117 -1.94 16.98 45.33
C LEU A 117 -0.82 16.12 44.74
N ALA A 118 -1.21 15.16 43.92
CA ALA A 118 -0.28 14.37 43.13
C ALA A 118 -0.85 14.16 41.72
N VAL A 119 0.03 14.24 40.72
CA VAL A 119 -0.27 14.05 39.30
C VAL A 119 0.58 12.91 38.78
N LEU A 120 -0.03 11.89 38.19
CA LEU A 120 0.64 10.80 37.46
C LEU A 120 0.78 11.19 35.98
N LEU A 121 2.01 11.23 35.50
CA LEU A 121 2.32 11.41 34.10
C LEU A 121 2.82 10.11 33.50
N GLU A 122 2.33 9.82 32.32
CA GLU A 122 2.81 8.74 31.47
C GLU A 122 3.50 9.35 30.24
N ARG A 123 4.75 8.95 29.97
CA ARG A 123 5.44 9.44 28.79
C ARG A 123 4.68 9.02 27.53
N VAL A 124 4.39 9.98 26.68
CA VAL A 124 3.94 9.67 25.33
C VAL A 124 5.10 8.96 24.64
N GLY A 125 4.89 7.74 24.18
CA GLY A 125 5.85 7.02 23.37
C GLY A 125 6.36 7.93 22.24
N LYS A 126 7.63 7.79 21.83
CA LYS A 126 8.08 8.49 20.62
C LYS A 126 6.99 8.32 19.57
N PRO A 127 6.57 9.39 18.84
CA PRO A 127 5.59 9.22 17.78
C PRO A 127 6.05 8.05 16.92
N GLU A 128 5.19 7.06 16.72
CA GLU A 128 5.52 5.88 15.93
C GLU A 128 6.11 6.38 14.63
N LYS A 129 7.34 5.96 14.32
CA LYS A 129 7.95 6.27 13.04
C LYS A 129 6.96 5.84 11.95
N LYS A 130 6.68 6.71 11.03
CA LYS A 130 5.87 6.33 9.87
C LYS A 130 6.59 5.22 9.12
N PHE A 131 5.85 4.32 8.51
CA PHE A 131 6.41 3.14 7.84
C PHE A 131 7.59 3.48 6.91
N TYR A 132 7.54 4.61 6.22
CA TYR A 132 8.60 5.06 5.33
C TYR A 132 9.86 5.60 6.05
N GLU A 133 9.77 5.90 7.34
CA GLU A 133 10.90 6.36 8.19
C GLU A 133 11.66 5.19 8.81
N LEU A 134 11.10 3.98 8.72
CA LEU A 134 11.71 2.75 9.22
C LEU A 134 12.80 2.25 8.26
N SER A 135 13.80 1.55 8.79
CA SER A 135 14.72 0.75 8.00
C SER A 135 14.00 -0.43 7.34
N ARG A 136 14.62 -1.09 6.37
CA ARG A 136 14.05 -2.29 5.73
C ARG A 136 13.75 -3.38 6.75
N GLU A 137 14.65 -3.62 7.68
CA GLU A 137 14.47 -4.61 8.73
C GLU A 137 13.33 -4.25 9.67
N GLU A 138 13.28 -2.99 10.18
CA GLU A 138 12.18 -2.50 11.02
C GLU A 138 10.81 -2.59 10.30
N ARG A 139 10.75 -2.38 8.99
CA ARG A 139 9.51 -2.55 8.19
C ARG A 139 9.04 -4.00 8.17
N LEU A 140 9.96 -4.95 7.98
CA LEU A 140 9.62 -6.36 8.00
C LEU A 140 9.15 -6.79 9.39
N ASP A 141 9.82 -6.33 10.45
CA ASP A 141 9.41 -6.62 11.83
C ASP A 141 8.00 -6.07 12.12
N GLN A 142 7.70 -4.85 11.69
CA GLN A 142 6.35 -4.29 11.84
C GLN A 142 5.29 -5.09 11.07
N LEU A 143 5.59 -5.62 9.88
CA LEU A 143 4.69 -6.47 9.12
C LEU A 143 4.47 -7.84 9.80
N ILE A 144 5.50 -8.37 10.48
CA ILE A 144 5.40 -9.58 11.29
C ILE A 144 4.53 -9.34 12.52
N GLU A 145 4.74 -8.23 13.25
CA GLU A 145 3.92 -7.85 14.40
C GLU A 145 2.42 -7.71 14.03
N LYS A 146 2.14 -7.15 12.85
CA LYS A 146 0.78 -7.04 12.32
C LYS A 146 0.21 -8.35 11.76
N LYS A 147 0.97 -9.45 11.85
CA LYS A 147 0.60 -10.78 11.33
C LYS A 147 0.32 -10.82 9.83
N VAL A 148 0.90 -9.90 9.07
CA VAL A 148 0.84 -9.85 7.60
C VAL A 148 1.95 -10.71 6.99
N LEU A 149 3.08 -10.84 7.71
CA LEU A 149 4.20 -11.75 7.42
C LEU A 149 4.45 -12.68 8.59
N THR A 150 5.10 -13.80 8.33
CA THR A 150 5.69 -14.65 9.38
C THR A 150 7.21 -14.44 9.46
N VAL A 151 7.82 -14.91 10.52
CA VAL A 151 9.28 -14.82 10.70
C VAL A 151 10.03 -15.58 9.60
N ASN A 152 9.41 -16.60 9.01
CA ASN A 152 10.02 -17.48 8.02
C ASN A 152 10.29 -16.79 6.67
N GLU A 153 9.47 -15.79 6.29
CA GLU A 153 9.66 -15.05 5.03
C GLU A 153 10.72 -13.94 5.13
N LYS A 154 11.08 -13.49 6.34
CA LYS A 154 12.04 -12.39 6.55
C LYS A 154 13.39 -12.65 5.89
N PRO A 155 14.03 -13.84 6.02
CA PRO A 155 15.32 -14.12 5.38
C PRO A 155 15.27 -14.01 3.86
N GLU A 156 14.23 -14.55 3.21
CA GLU A 156 14.06 -14.47 1.75
C GLU A 156 13.89 -13.03 1.26
N LEU A 157 13.09 -12.22 1.99
CA LEU A 157 12.91 -10.81 1.68
C LEU A 157 14.16 -9.96 1.94
N MET A 158 15.08 -10.43 2.79
CA MET A 158 16.39 -9.80 2.99
C MET A 158 17.40 -10.20 1.91
N THR A 159 17.20 -11.31 1.22
CA THR A 159 18.03 -11.76 0.09
C THR A 159 17.75 -10.89 -1.15
N MET A 160 18.79 -10.51 -1.90
CA MET A 160 18.68 -9.57 -3.02
C MET A 160 18.65 -10.24 -4.39
N ALA A 161 19.11 -11.47 -4.50
CA ALA A 161 19.18 -12.23 -5.76
C ALA A 161 18.38 -13.53 -5.70
N LEU A 162 17.99 -14.06 -6.87
CA LEU A 162 17.47 -15.43 -6.99
C LEU A 162 18.59 -16.44 -6.77
N SER A 163 18.23 -17.68 -6.41
CA SER A 163 19.20 -18.76 -6.44
C SER A 163 19.66 -19.03 -7.89
N GLU A 164 20.91 -19.45 -8.07
CA GLU A 164 21.46 -19.76 -9.39
C GLU A 164 20.64 -20.83 -10.12
N GLU A 165 20.13 -21.82 -9.37
CA GLU A 165 19.25 -22.85 -9.92
C GLU A 165 17.97 -22.27 -10.52
N ILE A 166 17.29 -21.35 -9.84
CA ILE A 166 16.07 -20.72 -10.36
C ILE A 166 16.41 -19.83 -11.55
N ALA A 167 17.42 -18.97 -11.43
CA ALA A 167 17.79 -18.02 -12.46
C ALA A 167 18.13 -18.69 -13.79
N ASN A 168 18.93 -19.77 -13.76
CA ASN A 168 19.34 -20.53 -14.95
C ASN A 168 18.21 -21.28 -15.66
N HIS A 169 17.09 -21.55 -14.95
CA HIS A 169 15.95 -22.27 -15.54
C HIS A 169 14.79 -21.36 -15.97
N LEU A 170 14.85 -20.08 -15.63
CA LEU A 170 13.79 -19.13 -15.99
C LEU A 170 13.89 -18.63 -17.43
N ILE A 171 15.12 -18.41 -17.93
CA ILE A 171 15.39 -17.92 -19.29
C ILE A 171 16.62 -18.62 -19.87
N GLU A 172 16.70 -18.63 -21.19
CA GLU A 172 17.85 -19.13 -21.93
C GLU A 172 19.02 -18.13 -21.83
N ASN A 173 20.25 -18.66 -21.79
CA ASN A 173 21.50 -17.87 -21.81
C ASN A 173 21.58 -16.81 -20.69
N GLN A 174 21.06 -17.13 -19.52
CA GLN A 174 21.08 -16.24 -18.34
C GLN A 174 22.53 -15.87 -17.97
N ILE A 175 22.80 -14.59 -17.77
CA ILE A 175 24.13 -14.07 -17.37
C ILE A 175 24.10 -13.29 -16.06
N SER A 176 22.95 -12.72 -15.70
CA SER A 176 22.76 -11.90 -14.48
C SER A 176 21.29 -11.56 -14.31
N GLU A 177 20.97 -10.75 -13.31
CA GLU A 177 19.65 -10.24 -12.97
C GLU A 177 19.62 -8.72 -13.02
N VAL A 178 18.46 -8.18 -13.43
CA VAL A 178 18.14 -6.75 -13.26
C VAL A 178 17.09 -6.65 -12.16
N SER A 179 17.50 -6.15 -11.00
CA SER A 179 16.65 -6.11 -9.81
C SER A 179 15.69 -4.92 -9.84
N THR A 180 14.42 -5.17 -9.55
CA THR A 180 13.41 -4.14 -9.32
C THR A 180 13.07 -4.08 -7.83
N PRO A 181 13.09 -2.90 -7.17
CA PRO A 181 12.75 -2.77 -5.76
C PRO A 181 11.32 -3.22 -5.47
N LEU A 182 11.12 -4.01 -4.40
CA LEU A 182 9.82 -4.42 -3.89
C LEU A 182 9.48 -3.64 -2.64
N GLY A 183 8.35 -2.95 -2.64
CA GLY A 183 7.80 -2.22 -1.51
C GLY A 183 6.34 -2.58 -1.26
N VAL A 184 5.67 -1.85 -0.37
CA VAL A 184 4.26 -2.09 -0.04
C VAL A 184 3.42 -0.82 -0.08
N GLY A 185 2.29 -0.88 -0.77
CA GLY A 185 1.22 0.10 -0.71
C GLY A 185 0.36 -0.13 0.54
N LEU A 186 0.01 0.96 1.22
CA LEU A 186 -0.71 0.95 2.49
C LEU A 186 -2.07 1.64 2.38
N ASN A 187 -2.90 1.47 3.41
CA ASN A 187 -4.22 2.11 3.56
C ASN A 187 -5.30 1.61 2.59
N PHE A 188 -5.10 0.49 1.95
CA PHE A 188 -6.13 -0.08 1.08
C PHE A 188 -7.23 -0.75 1.89
N ILE A 189 -8.48 -0.36 1.61
CA ILE A 189 -9.69 -1.06 2.02
C ILE A 189 -10.46 -1.36 0.73
N VAL A 190 -10.64 -2.64 0.40
CA VAL A 190 -11.38 -3.10 -0.78
C VAL A 190 -12.46 -4.06 -0.31
N ASN A 191 -13.72 -3.80 -0.65
CA ASN A 191 -14.86 -4.59 -0.23
C ASN A 191 -14.91 -4.81 1.30
N GLY A 192 -14.50 -3.79 2.08
CA GLY A 192 -14.47 -3.83 3.54
C GLY A 192 -13.27 -4.57 4.17
N LYS A 193 -12.42 -5.22 3.36
CA LYS A 193 -11.20 -5.90 3.81
C LYS A 193 -9.98 -5.01 3.62
N SER A 194 -9.10 -4.96 4.64
CA SER A 194 -7.84 -4.20 4.58
C SER A 194 -6.74 -5.01 3.92
N TYR A 195 -5.92 -4.35 3.08
CA TYR A 195 -4.82 -5.00 2.36
C TYR A 195 -3.51 -4.24 2.54
N VAL A 196 -2.42 -5.00 2.63
CA VAL A 196 -1.05 -4.53 2.40
C VAL A 196 -0.65 -4.98 1.00
N VAL A 197 -0.45 -4.04 0.09
CA VAL A 197 -0.32 -4.32 -1.33
C VAL A 197 1.15 -4.34 -1.75
N PRO A 198 1.74 -5.50 -2.10
CA PRO A 198 3.11 -5.57 -2.62
C PRO A 198 3.19 -4.89 -3.99
N MET A 199 4.21 -4.10 -4.19
CA MET A 199 4.43 -3.31 -5.42
C MET A 199 5.90 -3.33 -5.81
N ALA A 200 6.23 -3.86 -6.99
CA ALA A 200 7.57 -3.86 -7.55
C ALA A 200 7.69 -2.78 -8.61
N THR A 201 8.53 -1.77 -8.37
CA THR A 201 8.71 -0.64 -9.29
C THR A 201 10.04 0.06 -9.03
N GLU A 202 10.64 0.60 -10.08
CA GLU A 202 11.84 1.44 -10.02
C GLU A 202 11.50 2.94 -9.93
N GLU A 203 10.26 3.32 -10.28
CA GLU A 203 9.88 4.74 -10.35
C GLU A 203 9.61 5.30 -8.94
N PRO A 204 10.32 6.36 -8.53
CA PRO A 204 10.07 7.02 -7.25
C PRO A 204 8.64 7.57 -7.16
N SER A 205 8.09 7.62 -5.95
CA SER A 205 6.76 8.15 -5.62
C SER A 205 5.57 7.26 -5.98
N VAL A 206 5.69 6.23 -6.81
CA VAL A 206 4.56 5.37 -7.21
C VAL A 206 3.86 4.79 -5.97
N ILE A 207 4.61 4.13 -5.09
CA ILE A 207 4.06 3.50 -3.87
C ILE A 207 3.49 4.54 -2.90
N ALA A 208 4.19 5.67 -2.73
CA ALA A 208 3.74 6.74 -1.84
C ALA A 208 2.45 7.41 -2.36
N ALA A 209 2.38 7.68 -3.66
CA ALA A 209 1.21 8.25 -4.30
C ALA A 209 0.01 7.30 -4.20
N CYS A 210 0.22 6.02 -4.50
CA CYS A 210 -0.78 4.98 -4.41
C CYS A 210 -1.35 4.85 -2.98
N SER A 211 -0.47 4.79 -1.97
CA SER A 211 -0.86 4.73 -0.55
C SER A 211 -1.62 5.99 -0.09
N ASN A 212 -1.29 7.16 -0.64
CA ASN A 212 -2.00 8.39 -0.36
C ASN A 212 -3.38 8.42 -1.02
N GLY A 213 -3.52 7.94 -2.26
CA GLY A 213 -4.80 7.74 -2.94
C GLY A 213 -5.71 6.80 -2.16
N ALA A 214 -5.16 5.66 -1.72
CA ALA A 214 -5.87 4.70 -0.89
C ALA A 214 -6.32 5.30 0.46
N LYS A 215 -5.47 6.11 1.11
CA LYS A 215 -5.82 6.81 2.36
C LYS A 215 -6.99 7.77 2.17
N MET A 216 -7.04 8.49 1.04
CA MET A 216 -8.16 9.38 0.75
C MET A 216 -9.47 8.60 0.55
N ALA A 217 -9.42 7.47 -0.15
CA ALA A 217 -10.58 6.60 -0.35
C ALA A 217 -11.02 5.92 0.96
N SER A 218 -10.08 5.43 1.77
CA SER A 218 -10.38 4.72 3.02
C SER A 218 -11.12 5.59 4.04
N SER A 219 -10.97 6.92 3.99
CA SER A 219 -11.71 7.85 4.84
C SER A 219 -13.22 7.89 4.54
N PHE A 220 -13.66 7.33 3.42
CA PHE A 220 -15.06 7.28 2.99
C PHE A 220 -15.51 5.85 2.60
N GLY A 221 -14.97 4.83 3.27
CA GLY A 221 -15.36 3.42 3.10
C GLY A 221 -14.43 2.59 2.19
N GLY A 222 -13.46 3.21 1.52
CA GLY A 222 -12.52 2.50 0.65
C GLY A 222 -13.04 2.32 -0.78
N PHE A 223 -12.66 1.17 -1.37
CA PHE A 223 -13.03 0.79 -2.73
C PHE A 223 -14.07 -0.32 -2.72
N THR A 224 -15.01 -0.24 -3.63
CA THR A 224 -15.87 -1.37 -4.01
C THR A 224 -15.37 -1.88 -5.34
N SER A 225 -15.12 -3.19 -5.46
CA SER A 225 -14.60 -3.79 -6.68
C SER A 225 -15.27 -5.14 -6.94
N GLU A 226 -15.50 -5.45 -8.20
CA GLU A 226 -16.18 -6.69 -8.60
C GLU A 226 -15.65 -7.19 -9.93
N MET A 227 -15.35 -8.50 -9.98
CA MET A 227 -15.13 -9.27 -11.19
C MET A 227 -16.17 -10.41 -11.25
N THR A 228 -17.20 -10.24 -12.07
CA THR A 228 -18.29 -11.21 -12.15
C THR A 228 -17.86 -12.54 -12.76
N GLN A 229 -17.05 -12.49 -13.82
CA GLN A 229 -16.52 -13.69 -14.50
C GLN A 229 -15.07 -13.48 -14.92
N LYS A 230 -14.35 -14.58 -15.15
CA LYS A 230 -12.98 -14.58 -15.65
C LYS A 230 -12.87 -15.63 -16.76
N LEU A 231 -13.23 -15.22 -17.99
CA LEU A 231 -13.12 -16.08 -19.17
C LEU A 231 -12.03 -15.54 -20.08
N LEU A 232 -11.16 -16.44 -20.51
CA LEU A 232 -10.10 -16.13 -21.47
C LEU A 232 -10.53 -16.59 -22.85
N ARG A 233 -10.16 -15.80 -23.85
CA ARG A 233 -10.49 -16.07 -25.25
C ARG A 233 -9.34 -16.78 -25.94
N GLY A 234 -9.63 -17.94 -26.54
CA GLY A 234 -8.75 -18.60 -27.48
C GLY A 234 -9.35 -18.54 -28.87
N GLN A 235 -8.53 -18.43 -29.90
CA GLN A 235 -8.97 -18.27 -31.29
C GLN A 235 -8.49 -19.43 -32.15
N ILE A 236 -9.36 -19.96 -32.98
CA ILE A 236 -9.03 -20.87 -34.08
C ILE A 236 -9.42 -20.14 -35.38
N VAL A 237 -8.43 -19.77 -36.18
CA VAL A 237 -8.66 -18.95 -37.36
C VAL A 237 -8.52 -19.79 -38.60
N PHE A 238 -9.59 -19.85 -39.38
CA PHE A 238 -9.61 -20.43 -40.71
C PHE A 238 -9.19 -19.39 -41.75
N MET A 239 -8.49 -19.85 -42.79
CA MET A 239 -8.15 -19.06 -43.96
C MET A 239 -8.67 -19.77 -45.23
N ASN A 240 -8.81 -19.01 -46.32
CA ASN A 240 -9.35 -19.47 -47.60
C ASN A 240 -10.74 -20.10 -47.42
N VAL A 241 -11.59 -19.52 -46.59
CA VAL A 241 -12.93 -20.01 -46.31
C VAL A 241 -13.81 -19.89 -47.55
N HIS A 242 -14.40 -21.01 -47.99
CA HIS A 242 -15.30 -21.06 -49.16
C HIS A 242 -16.77 -21.04 -48.75
N ASP A 243 -17.12 -21.67 -47.62
CA ASP A 243 -18.50 -21.74 -47.10
C ASP A 243 -18.51 -21.55 -45.56
N ALA A 244 -18.51 -20.29 -45.14
CA ALA A 244 -18.59 -19.92 -43.72
C ALA A 244 -19.89 -20.42 -43.07
N GLN A 245 -20.99 -20.51 -43.82
CA GLN A 245 -22.28 -20.96 -43.30
C GLN A 245 -22.28 -22.46 -42.99
N MET A 246 -21.66 -23.27 -43.83
CA MET A 246 -21.49 -24.70 -43.59
C MET A 246 -20.65 -24.97 -42.34
N ILE A 247 -19.52 -24.24 -42.16
CA ILE A 247 -18.68 -24.33 -40.96
C ILE A 247 -19.50 -23.99 -39.72
N ARG A 248 -20.23 -22.88 -39.75
CA ARG A 248 -21.08 -22.41 -38.63
C ARG A 248 -22.12 -23.46 -38.25
N GLN A 249 -22.91 -23.95 -39.22
CA GLN A 249 -23.94 -24.95 -38.96
C GLN A 249 -23.37 -26.26 -38.42
N THR A 250 -22.22 -26.69 -38.96
CA THR A 250 -21.54 -27.90 -38.49
C THR A 250 -21.09 -27.77 -37.03
N ILE A 251 -20.50 -26.62 -36.65
CA ILE A 251 -20.08 -26.34 -35.29
C ILE A 251 -21.28 -26.29 -34.35
N GLU A 252 -22.34 -25.58 -34.73
CA GLU A 252 -23.58 -25.48 -33.94
C GLU A 252 -24.23 -26.84 -33.68
N ASN A 253 -24.29 -27.69 -34.71
CA ASN A 253 -24.87 -29.02 -34.61
C ASN A 253 -24.02 -30.02 -33.80
N LYS A 254 -22.71 -29.81 -33.72
CA LYS A 254 -21.75 -30.70 -33.07
C LYS A 254 -21.10 -30.09 -31.82
N GLN A 255 -21.66 -29.04 -31.21
CA GLN A 255 -21.09 -28.39 -30.03
C GLN A 255 -20.77 -29.36 -28.90
N ALA A 256 -21.62 -30.36 -28.66
CA ALA A 256 -21.41 -31.35 -27.59
C ALA A 256 -20.06 -32.09 -27.74
N VAL A 257 -19.63 -32.40 -28.97
CA VAL A 257 -18.34 -33.04 -29.25
C VAL A 257 -17.19 -32.10 -28.87
N LEU A 258 -17.31 -30.81 -29.15
CA LEU A 258 -16.28 -29.83 -28.84
C LEU A 258 -16.14 -29.63 -27.32
N PHE A 259 -17.25 -29.60 -26.57
CA PHE A 259 -17.21 -29.56 -25.10
C PHE A 259 -16.58 -30.82 -24.50
N GLU A 260 -16.92 -32.01 -25.02
CA GLU A 260 -16.31 -33.28 -24.61
C GLU A 260 -14.81 -33.32 -24.93
N THR A 261 -14.43 -32.86 -26.15
CA THR A 261 -13.02 -32.71 -26.50
C THR A 261 -12.26 -31.81 -25.52
N ALA A 262 -12.80 -30.63 -25.22
CA ALA A 262 -12.19 -29.69 -24.26
C ALA A 262 -11.99 -30.33 -22.89
N GLN A 263 -12.96 -31.14 -22.43
CA GLN A 263 -12.86 -31.86 -21.15
C GLN A 263 -11.78 -32.94 -21.19
N THR A 264 -11.67 -33.64 -22.33
CA THR A 264 -10.73 -34.75 -22.50
C THR A 264 -9.29 -34.27 -22.62
N VAL A 265 -9.04 -33.17 -23.34
CA VAL A 265 -7.66 -32.63 -23.50
C VAL A 265 -7.12 -31.93 -22.27
N TYR A 266 -8.01 -31.39 -21.40
CA TYR A 266 -7.56 -30.77 -20.17
C TYR A 266 -8.44 -31.12 -18.94
N PRO A 267 -8.45 -32.39 -18.51
CA PRO A 267 -9.38 -32.86 -17.47
C PRO A 267 -9.15 -32.23 -16.09
N SER A 268 -7.94 -31.74 -15.82
CA SER A 268 -7.62 -31.15 -14.51
C SER A 268 -8.30 -29.80 -14.28
N ILE A 269 -8.58 -29.02 -15.31
CA ILE A 269 -9.33 -27.76 -15.15
C ILE A 269 -10.80 -28.02 -14.90
N VAL A 270 -11.35 -29.05 -15.53
CA VAL A 270 -12.75 -29.46 -15.33
C VAL A 270 -12.99 -29.93 -13.89
N LYS A 271 -12.06 -30.72 -13.33
CA LYS A 271 -12.11 -31.14 -11.93
C LYS A 271 -12.09 -29.96 -10.93
N ARG A 272 -11.53 -28.82 -11.32
CA ARG A 272 -11.51 -27.59 -10.53
C ARG A 272 -12.71 -26.68 -10.80
N GLY A 273 -13.66 -27.10 -11.62
CA GLY A 273 -14.86 -26.36 -11.95
C GLY A 273 -14.74 -25.40 -13.13
N GLY A 274 -13.58 -25.38 -13.82
CA GLY A 274 -13.31 -24.56 -15.00
C GLY A 274 -13.59 -25.29 -16.32
N GLY A 275 -12.93 -24.85 -17.42
CA GLY A 275 -13.00 -25.42 -18.76
C GLY A 275 -13.74 -24.55 -19.77
N LEU A 276 -14.05 -25.11 -20.95
CA LEU A 276 -14.76 -24.39 -22.00
C LEU A 276 -16.17 -23.99 -21.55
N ARG A 277 -16.56 -22.74 -21.80
CA ARG A 277 -17.87 -22.19 -21.42
C ARG A 277 -18.71 -21.81 -22.63
N GLU A 278 -18.10 -21.25 -23.66
CA GLU A 278 -18.82 -20.73 -24.82
C GLU A 278 -17.97 -20.85 -26.07
N ILE A 279 -18.63 -20.98 -27.21
CA ILE A 279 -18.04 -21.01 -28.55
C ILE A 279 -18.72 -19.91 -29.37
N LEU A 280 -17.91 -18.95 -29.84
CA LEU A 280 -18.38 -17.84 -30.67
C LEU A 280 -17.76 -17.94 -32.05
N ILE A 281 -18.53 -17.59 -33.10
CA ILE A 281 -18.03 -17.58 -34.47
C ILE A 281 -18.10 -16.15 -34.98
N ARG A 282 -16.97 -15.62 -35.46
CA ARG A 282 -16.86 -14.25 -35.95
C ARG A 282 -16.46 -14.22 -37.42
N ASP A 283 -17.22 -13.47 -38.20
CA ASP A 283 -16.94 -13.12 -39.59
C ASP A 283 -16.13 -11.82 -39.66
N PHE A 284 -15.44 -11.60 -40.76
CA PHE A 284 -14.68 -10.40 -41.08
C PHE A 284 -15.17 -9.81 -42.40
N PRO A 285 -16.15 -8.88 -42.37
CA PRO A 285 -16.76 -8.35 -43.61
C PRO A 285 -15.74 -7.68 -44.55
N GLU A 286 -14.63 -7.20 -44.04
CA GLU A 286 -13.55 -6.60 -44.83
C GLU A 286 -12.74 -7.64 -45.61
N ASN A 287 -12.78 -8.92 -45.17
CA ASN A 287 -12.14 -10.05 -45.87
C ASN A 287 -12.81 -11.38 -45.49
N GLU A 288 -13.78 -11.76 -46.27
CA GLU A 288 -14.60 -12.97 -46.05
C GLU A 288 -13.81 -14.30 -46.18
N SER A 289 -12.54 -14.26 -46.64
CA SER A 289 -11.69 -15.45 -46.66
C SER A 289 -11.22 -15.91 -45.26
N PHE A 290 -11.50 -15.14 -44.20
CA PHE A 290 -11.21 -15.49 -42.82
C PHE A 290 -12.48 -15.77 -42.02
N LEU A 291 -12.39 -16.76 -41.12
CA LEU A 291 -13.38 -17.02 -40.08
C LEU A 291 -12.65 -17.32 -38.77
N SER A 292 -13.11 -16.75 -37.67
CA SER A 292 -12.57 -17.07 -36.35
C SER A 292 -13.60 -17.81 -35.51
N VAL A 293 -13.20 -18.95 -34.96
CA VAL A 293 -13.94 -19.64 -33.90
C VAL A 293 -13.26 -19.33 -32.57
N ASP A 294 -13.91 -18.55 -31.74
CA ASP A 294 -13.41 -18.10 -30.44
C ASP A 294 -13.97 -18.98 -29.34
N LEU A 295 -13.10 -19.49 -28.49
CA LEU A 295 -13.42 -20.31 -27.32
C LEU A 295 -13.27 -19.49 -26.05
N LEU A 296 -14.34 -19.39 -25.28
CA LEU A 296 -14.29 -18.75 -23.95
C LEU A 296 -14.05 -19.82 -22.89
N VAL A 297 -12.91 -19.73 -22.21
CA VAL A 297 -12.42 -20.74 -21.27
C VAL A 297 -12.28 -20.14 -19.87
N ASP A 298 -12.92 -20.78 -18.90
CA ASP A 298 -12.76 -20.51 -17.48
C ASP A 298 -11.50 -21.21 -16.95
N THR A 299 -10.51 -20.44 -16.60
CA THR A 299 -9.20 -20.94 -16.11
C THR A 299 -9.10 -20.94 -14.60
N GLN A 300 -10.18 -20.60 -13.89
CA GLN A 300 -10.22 -20.50 -12.44
C GLN A 300 -9.08 -19.58 -11.91
N ASP A 301 -8.34 -20.02 -10.93
CA ASP A 301 -7.27 -19.23 -10.30
C ASP A 301 -5.92 -19.27 -11.03
N ALA A 302 -5.83 -19.98 -12.18
CA ALA A 302 -4.65 -19.92 -13.03
C ALA A 302 -4.71 -18.71 -13.99
N MET A 303 -3.55 -18.14 -14.36
CA MET A 303 -3.47 -17.15 -15.44
C MET A 303 -4.03 -17.73 -16.74
N GLY A 304 -3.70 -18.96 -17.08
CA GLY A 304 -4.46 -19.81 -17.96
C GLY A 304 -3.98 -19.95 -19.41
N ALA A 305 -2.86 -19.32 -19.81
CA ALA A 305 -2.39 -19.38 -21.20
C ALA A 305 -2.23 -20.83 -21.71
N ASN A 306 -1.54 -21.69 -20.96
CA ASN A 306 -1.35 -23.09 -21.34
C ASN A 306 -2.65 -23.89 -21.36
N ILE A 307 -3.59 -23.57 -20.45
CA ILE A 307 -4.92 -24.22 -20.41
C ILE A 307 -5.68 -23.92 -21.69
N VAL A 308 -5.77 -22.64 -22.05
CA VAL A 308 -6.47 -22.18 -23.25
C VAL A 308 -5.83 -22.77 -24.51
N ASN A 309 -4.49 -22.66 -24.64
CA ASN A 309 -3.78 -23.18 -25.83
C ASN A 309 -4.00 -24.68 -26.01
N THR A 310 -3.92 -25.49 -24.95
CA THR A 310 -4.19 -26.93 -25.03
C THR A 310 -5.62 -27.23 -25.47
N ILE A 311 -6.61 -26.51 -24.97
CA ILE A 311 -8.02 -26.69 -25.36
C ILE A 311 -8.23 -26.26 -26.81
N VAL A 312 -7.68 -25.12 -27.22
CA VAL A 312 -7.80 -24.59 -28.58
C VAL A 312 -7.14 -25.51 -29.59
N GLU A 313 -5.95 -26.02 -29.32
CA GLU A 313 -5.24 -26.96 -30.17
C GLU A 313 -5.98 -28.29 -30.28
N GLY A 314 -6.54 -28.80 -29.18
CA GLY A 314 -7.35 -30.00 -29.16
C GLY A 314 -8.60 -29.88 -30.05
N ILE A 315 -9.31 -28.77 -29.96
CA ILE A 315 -10.49 -28.50 -30.81
C ILE A 315 -10.08 -28.23 -32.26
N ALA A 316 -8.95 -27.55 -32.49
CA ALA A 316 -8.44 -27.35 -33.84
C ALA A 316 -8.13 -28.68 -34.56
N ASN A 317 -7.69 -29.73 -33.85
CA ASN A 317 -7.50 -31.04 -34.42
C ASN A 317 -8.83 -31.66 -34.87
N VAL A 318 -9.90 -31.52 -34.09
CA VAL A 318 -11.24 -31.95 -34.48
C VAL A 318 -11.73 -31.20 -35.72
N PHE A 319 -11.47 -29.90 -35.81
CA PHE A 319 -11.84 -29.12 -36.99
C PHE A 319 -11.07 -29.56 -38.25
N ARG A 320 -9.81 -29.97 -38.16
CA ARG A 320 -9.04 -30.53 -39.26
C ARG A 320 -9.62 -31.86 -39.79
N GLU A 321 -10.37 -32.57 -38.95
CA GLU A 321 -11.11 -33.79 -39.38
C GLU A 321 -12.47 -33.45 -39.99
N TRP A 322 -13.07 -32.32 -39.66
CA TRP A 322 -14.41 -31.94 -40.10
C TRP A 322 -14.43 -31.07 -41.35
N PHE A 323 -13.37 -30.30 -41.58
CA PHE A 323 -13.33 -29.28 -42.63
C PHE A 323 -12.08 -29.42 -43.49
N ASP A 324 -12.24 -29.15 -44.78
CA ASP A 324 -11.14 -29.08 -45.76
C ASP A 324 -10.43 -27.70 -45.70
N GLU A 325 -11.06 -26.69 -45.09
CA GLU A 325 -10.51 -25.36 -44.95
C GLU A 325 -9.27 -25.37 -44.06
N GLU A 326 -8.28 -24.55 -44.42
CA GLU A 326 -7.01 -24.46 -43.72
C GLU A 326 -7.16 -23.68 -42.40
N ILE A 327 -6.68 -24.27 -41.31
CA ILE A 327 -6.53 -23.56 -40.03
C ILE A 327 -5.18 -22.85 -40.05
N LEU A 328 -5.21 -21.50 -40.07
CA LEU A 328 -4.04 -20.65 -40.08
C LEU A 328 -3.27 -20.74 -38.77
N PHE A 329 -3.97 -20.63 -37.66
CA PHE A 329 -3.44 -20.80 -36.29
C PHE A 329 -4.55 -21.06 -35.28
N SER A 330 -4.12 -21.55 -34.09
CA SER A 330 -4.96 -21.74 -32.92
C SER A 330 -4.20 -21.30 -31.66
N ILE A 331 -4.63 -20.22 -31.01
CA ILE A 331 -3.89 -19.61 -29.91
C ILE A 331 -4.76 -18.73 -29.00
N LEU A 332 -4.33 -18.53 -27.77
CA LEU A 332 -4.87 -17.55 -26.83
C LEU A 332 -4.85 -16.12 -27.39
N SER A 333 -5.89 -15.34 -27.11
CA SER A 333 -5.89 -13.90 -27.25
C SER A 333 -5.56 -13.21 -25.92
N ASN A 334 -4.67 -12.22 -25.93
CA ASN A 334 -4.38 -11.37 -24.76
C ASN A 334 -5.38 -10.21 -24.60
N TYR A 335 -6.56 -10.30 -25.23
CA TYR A 335 -7.64 -9.32 -25.08
C TYR A 335 -8.89 -9.96 -24.46
N PRO A 336 -8.90 -10.23 -23.14
CA PRO A 336 -9.95 -10.97 -22.46
C PRO A 336 -11.11 -10.03 -22.08
N THR A 337 -11.95 -9.68 -23.04
CA THR A 337 -13.13 -8.81 -22.86
C THR A 337 -14.17 -9.38 -21.88
N GLU A 338 -14.10 -10.68 -21.59
CA GLU A 338 -14.95 -11.39 -20.63
C GLU A 338 -14.27 -11.60 -19.26
N ALA A 339 -13.16 -10.90 -19.01
CA ALA A 339 -12.47 -10.89 -17.72
C ALA A 339 -12.24 -9.45 -17.23
N VAL A 340 -13.30 -8.65 -17.26
CA VAL A 340 -13.25 -7.23 -16.84
C VAL A 340 -13.58 -7.11 -15.36
N VAL A 341 -12.71 -6.41 -14.63
CA VAL A 341 -12.94 -5.98 -13.26
C VAL A 341 -13.38 -4.53 -13.23
N ASN A 342 -14.38 -4.24 -12.42
CA ASN A 342 -14.87 -2.91 -12.13
C ASN A 342 -14.44 -2.50 -10.73
N ALA A 343 -13.93 -1.28 -10.54
CA ALA A 343 -13.69 -0.73 -9.22
C ALA A 343 -14.19 0.71 -9.13
N SER A 344 -14.68 1.09 -7.97
CA SER A 344 -15.16 2.43 -7.68
C SER A 344 -14.85 2.86 -6.26
N CYS A 345 -14.85 4.18 -6.02
CA CYS A 345 -14.74 4.77 -4.68
C CYS A 345 -15.40 6.13 -4.63
N ALA A 346 -15.72 6.57 -3.42
CA ALA A 346 -16.14 7.93 -3.12
C ALA A 346 -15.10 8.62 -2.24
N ILE A 347 -14.86 9.92 -2.49
CA ILE A 347 -13.87 10.72 -1.77
C ILE A 347 -14.56 11.95 -1.22
N SER A 348 -14.55 12.15 0.10
CA SER A 348 -15.04 13.36 0.71
C SER A 348 -14.20 14.57 0.27
N PHE A 349 -14.80 15.74 0.15
CA PHE A 349 -14.05 16.95 -0.21
C PHE A 349 -12.98 17.29 0.82
N ASP A 350 -13.20 17.01 2.10
CA ASP A 350 -12.23 17.25 3.18
C ASP A 350 -10.97 16.40 3.01
N ALA A 351 -11.08 15.17 2.50
CA ALA A 351 -9.94 14.30 2.21
C ALA A 351 -9.03 14.85 1.10
N LEU A 352 -9.56 15.73 0.22
CA LEU A 352 -8.80 16.40 -0.84
C LEU A 352 -8.04 17.63 -0.34
N GLY A 353 -8.32 18.15 0.88
CA GLY A 353 -7.62 19.26 1.53
C GLY A 353 -8.46 20.54 1.66
N LYS A 354 -7.81 21.68 2.03
CA LYS A 354 -8.48 22.94 2.38
C LYS A 354 -9.47 23.47 1.33
N ASN A 355 -9.22 23.24 0.04
CA ASN A 355 -10.08 23.64 -1.07
C ASN A 355 -10.65 22.40 -1.78
N GLY A 356 -11.01 21.35 -1.03
CA GLY A 356 -11.33 20.04 -1.57
C GLY A 356 -12.43 20.04 -2.62
N ARG A 357 -13.48 20.87 -2.47
CA ARG A 357 -14.54 20.98 -3.47
C ARG A 357 -14.01 21.51 -4.82
N GLU A 358 -13.15 22.52 -4.81
CA GLU A 358 -12.55 23.06 -6.03
C GLU A 358 -11.55 22.07 -6.65
N VAL A 359 -10.79 21.35 -5.83
CA VAL A 359 -9.90 20.27 -6.27
C VAL A 359 -10.71 19.14 -6.92
N ALA A 360 -11.83 18.73 -6.32
CA ALA A 360 -12.74 17.73 -6.89
C ALA A 360 -13.27 18.14 -8.27
N LYS A 361 -13.70 19.39 -8.41
CA LYS A 361 -14.16 19.95 -9.69
C LYS A 361 -13.07 19.88 -10.78
N LYS A 362 -11.83 20.22 -10.42
CA LYS A 362 -10.70 20.15 -11.35
C LYS A 362 -10.30 18.72 -11.70
N ILE A 363 -10.37 17.77 -10.74
CA ILE A 363 -10.13 16.34 -11.01
C ILE A 363 -11.18 15.81 -11.99
N ALA A 364 -12.47 16.11 -11.78
CA ALA A 364 -13.53 15.71 -12.70
C ALA A 364 -13.31 16.28 -14.11
N ALA A 365 -12.95 17.55 -14.23
CA ALA A 365 -12.65 18.19 -15.50
C ALA A 365 -11.43 17.57 -16.20
N ALA A 366 -10.35 17.29 -15.46
CA ALA A 366 -9.16 16.63 -16.00
C ALA A 366 -9.43 15.19 -16.46
N SER A 367 -10.31 14.47 -15.74
CA SER A 367 -10.80 13.15 -16.14
C SER A 367 -11.63 13.22 -17.43
N THR A 368 -12.56 14.18 -17.52
CA THR A 368 -13.34 14.41 -18.74
C THR A 368 -12.41 14.72 -19.94
N PHE A 369 -11.38 15.54 -19.74
CA PHE A 369 -10.45 15.86 -20.80
C PHE A 369 -9.67 14.63 -21.30
N ALA A 370 -9.34 13.67 -20.41
CA ALA A 370 -8.73 12.41 -20.80
C ALA A 370 -9.66 11.48 -21.59
N GLN A 371 -10.98 11.73 -21.61
CA GLN A 371 -11.92 11.02 -22.49
C GLN A 371 -11.96 11.63 -23.90
N LEU A 372 -11.57 12.88 -24.04
CA LEU A 372 -11.66 13.65 -25.29
C LEU A 372 -10.35 13.67 -26.07
N ASP A 373 -9.20 13.76 -25.35
CA ASP A 373 -7.88 13.95 -25.93
C ASP A 373 -7.00 12.72 -25.76
N THR A 374 -6.56 12.12 -26.87
CA THR A 374 -5.72 10.91 -26.89
C THR A 374 -4.35 11.13 -26.26
N TYR A 375 -3.73 12.32 -26.41
CA TYR A 375 -2.44 12.63 -25.79
C TYR A 375 -2.57 12.65 -24.26
N ARG A 376 -3.65 13.26 -23.76
CA ARG A 376 -3.92 13.26 -22.33
C ARG A 376 -4.28 11.85 -21.85
N ALA A 377 -5.07 11.11 -22.59
CA ALA A 377 -5.45 9.72 -22.28
C ALA A 377 -4.23 8.81 -22.12
N ALA A 378 -3.23 8.92 -23.00
CA ALA A 378 -2.00 8.14 -22.92
C ALA A 378 -1.25 8.39 -21.60
N THR A 379 -1.09 9.66 -21.20
CA THR A 379 -0.43 10.01 -19.94
C THR A 379 -1.28 9.65 -18.72
N HIS A 380 -2.60 9.80 -18.83
CA HIS A 380 -3.56 9.42 -17.78
C HIS A 380 -3.49 7.90 -17.50
N ASN A 381 -3.51 7.09 -18.53
CA ASN A 381 -3.44 5.64 -18.44
C ASN A 381 -2.06 5.15 -17.99
N LYS A 382 -0.95 5.77 -18.47
CA LYS A 382 0.40 5.48 -17.93
C LYS A 382 0.45 5.66 -16.42
N GLY A 383 -0.17 6.74 -15.91
CA GLY A 383 -0.27 6.98 -14.48
C GLY A 383 -1.03 5.87 -13.73
N ILE A 384 -2.10 5.33 -14.30
CA ILE A 384 -2.82 4.17 -13.77
C ILE A 384 -1.92 2.93 -13.76
N MET A 385 -1.26 2.68 -14.91
CA MET A 385 -0.43 1.50 -15.11
C MET A 385 0.78 1.45 -14.17
N ASN A 386 1.32 2.58 -13.72
CA ASN A 386 2.37 2.61 -12.71
C ASN A 386 2.00 1.78 -11.46
N GLY A 387 0.77 1.89 -10.98
CA GLY A 387 0.29 1.10 -9.85
C GLY A 387 -0.08 -0.33 -10.23
N VAL A 388 -0.80 -0.49 -11.32
CA VAL A 388 -1.30 -1.80 -11.81
C VAL A 388 -0.14 -2.74 -12.11
N GLU A 389 0.82 -2.32 -12.93
CA GLU A 389 1.99 -3.12 -13.31
C GLU A 389 2.88 -3.46 -12.12
N ALA A 390 3.02 -2.51 -11.16
CA ALA A 390 3.80 -2.76 -9.96
C ALA A 390 3.28 -3.94 -9.13
N VAL A 391 1.96 -4.13 -9.04
CA VAL A 391 1.37 -5.27 -8.32
C VAL A 391 1.44 -6.54 -9.18
N ILE A 392 1.18 -6.46 -10.47
CA ILE A 392 1.26 -7.59 -11.41
C ILE A 392 2.69 -8.17 -11.40
N LEU A 393 3.71 -7.31 -11.46
CA LEU A 393 5.12 -7.72 -11.39
C LEU A 393 5.46 -8.35 -10.04
N ALA A 394 5.04 -7.71 -8.93
CA ALA A 394 5.29 -8.21 -7.58
C ALA A 394 4.70 -9.61 -7.35
N THR A 395 3.57 -9.92 -7.97
CA THR A 395 2.87 -11.21 -7.83
C THR A 395 3.27 -12.26 -8.88
N GLY A 396 4.28 -11.95 -9.73
CA GLY A 396 4.79 -12.89 -10.75
C GLY A 396 3.81 -13.14 -11.89
N ASN A 397 2.85 -12.27 -12.12
CA ASN A 397 1.92 -12.30 -13.24
C ASN A 397 2.54 -11.64 -14.49
N ASP A 398 1.96 -11.88 -15.66
CA ASP A 398 2.45 -11.37 -16.94
C ASP A 398 2.06 -9.92 -17.15
N THR A 399 3.02 -8.99 -16.94
CA THR A 399 2.82 -7.55 -17.14
C THR A 399 2.56 -7.20 -18.60
N ARG A 400 3.18 -7.91 -19.56
CA ARG A 400 3.02 -7.63 -21.00
C ARG A 400 1.64 -8.00 -21.48
N ALA A 401 1.12 -9.16 -21.07
CA ALA A 401 -0.25 -9.59 -21.39
C ALA A 401 -1.28 -8.60 -20.79
N ALA A 402 -1.10 -8.21 -19.53
CA ALA A 402 -2.00 -7.26 -18.87
C ALA A 402 -1.94 -5.86 -19.52
N SER A 403 -0.75 -5.34 -19.84
CA SER A 403 -0.61 -4.06 -20.54
C SER A 403 -1.25 -4.07 -21.92
N ALA A 404 -1.03 -5.15 -22.70
CA ALA A 404 -1.67 -5.29 -24.01
C ALA A 404 -3.20 -5.28 -23.91
N ALA A 405 -3.76 -6.06 -22.95
CA ALA A 405 -5.19 -6.10 -22.69
C ALA A 405 -5.77 -4.72 -22.33
N ILE A 406 -5.16 -4.06 -21.36
CA ILE A 406 -5.63 -2.78 -20.81
C ILE A 406 -5.57 -1.66 -21.85
N HIS A 407 -4.48 -1.57 -22.63
CA HIS A 407 -4.35 -0.57 -23.68
C HIS A 407 -5.28 -0.84 -24.88
N ALA A 408 -5.48 -2.11 -25.26
CA ALA A 408 -6.50 -2.47 -26.25
C ALA A 408 -7.90 -2.07 -25.77
N TYR A 409 -8.21 -2.31 -24.49
CA TYR A 409 -9.49 -1.94 -23.90
C TYR A 409 -9.71 -0.42 -23.81
N ALA A 410 -8.66 0.35 -23.63
CA ALA A 410 -8.73 1.82 -23.68
C ALA A 410 -9.15 2.35 -25.07
N ALA A 411 -8.97 1.54 -26.13
CA ALA A 411 -9.32 1.87 -27.51
C ALA A 411 -10.56 1.11 -28.04
N ARG A 412 -11.32 0.41 -27.17
CA ARG A 412 -12.43 -0.46 -27.56
C ARG A 412 -13.53 0.20 -28.41
N ASP A 413 -13.69 1.51 -28.26
CA ASP A 413 -14.69 2.29 -28.99
C ASP A 413 -14.11 2.99 -30.24
N GLY A 414 -12.94 2.56 -30.73
CA GLY A 414 -12.27 3.12 -31.90
C GLY A 414 -11.40 4.37 -31.60
N GLN A 415 -11.42 4.90 -30.38
CA GLN A 415 -10.56 5.97 -29.91
C GLN A 415 -9.91 5.62 -28.58
N TYR A 416 -8.61 5.86 -28.43
CA TYR A 416 -7.91 5.66 -27.17
C TYR A 416 -8.34 6.70 -26.14
N ARG A 417 -8.91 6.24 -25.01
CA ARG A 417 -9.49 7.08 -23.95
C ARG A 417 -8.92 6.74 -22.57
N GLY A 418 -9.18 7.60 -21.59
CA GLY A 418 -8.88 7.33 -20.18
C GLY A 418 -9.65 6.11 -19.66
N LEU A 419 -8.96 5.23 -18.93
CA LEU A 419 -9.52 4.00 -18.33
C LEU A 419 -10.36 4.28 -17.09
N SER A 420 -10.16 5.42 -16.44
CA SER A 420 -10.92 5.85 -15.27
C SER A 420 -11.80 7.06 -15.59
N GLN A 421 -12.88 7.19 -14.82
CA GLN A 421 -13.78 8.36 -14.85
C GLN A 421 -13.96 8.89 -13.43
N TRP A 422 -13.85 10.22 -13.29
CA TRP A 422 -14.12 10.93 -12.04
C TRP A 422 -15.26 11.91 -12.27
N THR A 423 -16.27 11.82 -11.42
CA THR A 423 -17.46 12.69 -11.46
C THR A 423 -17.69 13.32 -10.09
N MET A 424 -18.10 14.59 -10.08
CA MET A 424 -18.39 15.29 -8.86
C MET A 424 -19.89 15.25 -8.58
N THR A 425 -20.25 14.90 -7.35
CA THR A 425 -21.61 15.03 -6.81
C THR A 425 -21.69 16.26 -5.90
N ASP A 426 -22.83 16.48 -5.26
CA ASP A 426 -22.99 17.59 -4.31
C ASP A 426 -22.15 17.43 -3.03
N THR A 427 -21.85 16.18 -2.64
CA THR A 427 -21.23 15.85 -1.35
C THR A 427 -19.84 15.22 -1.46
N HIS A 428 -19.48 14.62 -2.61
CA HIS A 428 -18.23 13.89 -2.78
C HIS A 428 -17.77 13.83 -4.24
N LEU A 429 -16.52 13.41 -4.44
CA LEU A 429 -15.97 13.03 -5.73
C LEU A 429 -16.10 11.50 -5.88
N HIS A 430 -16.71 11.02 -6.95
CA HIS A 430 -16.86 9.61 -7.28
C HIS A 430 -15.90 9.22 -8.40
N GLY A 431 -15.16 8.13 -8.21
CA GLY A 431 -14.25 7.56 -9.19
C GLY A 431 -14.64 6.14 -9.57
N ALA A 432 -14.47 5.79 -10.83
CA ALA A 432 -14.67 4.43 -11.36
C ALA A 432 -13.61 4.07 -12.40
N ILE A 433 -13.27 2.79 -12.48
CA ILE A 433 -12.33 2.22 -13.44
C ILE A 433 -12.78 0.84 -13.90
N GLN A 434 -12.48 0.49 -15.14
CA GLN A 434 -12.69 -0.84 -15.72
C GLN A 434 -11.38 -1.34 -16.35
N LEU A 435 -10.95 -2.55 -15.95
CA LEU A 435 -9.72 -3.16 -16.46
C LEU A 435 -9.95 -4.62 -16.85
N PRO A 436 -9.57 -5.03 -18.06
CA PRO A 436 -9.52 -6.45 -18.42
C PRO A 436 -8.26 -7.08 -17.80
N LEU A 437 -8.43 -8.00 -16.84
CA LEU A 437 -7.34 -8.60 -16.07
C LEU A 437 -7.44 -10.12 -16.04
N ALA A 438 -6.64 -10.78 -16.86
CA ALA A 438 -6.47 -12.23 -16.86
C ALA A 438 -5.26 -12.63 -16.01
N LEU A 439 -5.45 -12.69 -14.69
CA LEU A 439 -4.40 -12.95 -13.71
C LEU A 439 -4.53 -14.34 -13.10
N GLY A 440 -3.49 -14.78 -12.39
CA GLY A 440 -3.51 -16.01 -11.61
C GLY A 440 -2.87 -15.85 -10.24
N THR A 441 -3.36 -16.64 -9.30
CA THR A 441 -2.74 -16.83 -7.97
C THR A 441 -2.01 -18.16 -7.88
N VAL A 442 -2.15 -19.02 -8.88
CA VAL A 442 -1.54 -20.35 -8.94
C VAL A 442 -0.87 -20.62 -10.29
N GLY A 443 0.23 -21.37 -10.27
CA GLY A 443 0.96 -21.81 -11.48
C GLY A 443 1.92 -20.77 -12.05
N GLY A 444 2.58 -21.13 -13.16
CA GLY A 444 3.51 -20.23 -13.87
C GLY A 444 4.66 -19.71 -13.00
N ALA A 445 5.14 -18.50 -13.32
CA ALA A 445 6.22 -17.83 -12.61
C ALA A 445 5.89 -17.56 -11.13
N THR A 446 4.62 -17.35 -10.80
CA THR A 446 4.14 -17.17 -9.41
C THR A 446 4.56 -18.34 -8.51
N LYS A 447 4.57 -19.57 -9.02
CA LYS A 447 4.96 -20.75 -8.25
C LYS A 447 6.48 -20.95 -8.15
N VAL A 448 7.24 -20.37 -9.07
CA VAL A 448 8.70 -20.55 -9.17
C VAL A 448 9.44 -19.42 -8.45
N LEU A 449 8.91 -18.20 -8.44
CA LEU A 449 9.55 -17.02 -7.84
C LEU A 449 9.20 -16.91 -6.34
N PRO A 450 10.17 -17.10 -5.41
CA PRO A 450 9.89 -17.08 -3.96
C PRO A 450 9.26 -15.77 -3.49
N LYS A 451 9.77 -14.62 -3.98
CA LYS A 451 9.23 -13.29 -3.62
C LYS A 451 7.83 -13.04 -4.15
N ALA A 452 7.44 -13.64 -5.29
CA ALA A 452 6.07 -13.56 -5.79
C ALA A 452 5.10 -14.37 -4.91
N GLN A 453 5.53 -15.53 -4.39
CA GLN A 453 4.74 -16.29 -3.41
C GLN A 453 4.53 -15.49 -2.13
N ILE A 454 5.61 -14.89 -1.60
CA ILE A 454 5.52 -14.03 -0.41
C ILE A 454 4.63 -12.79 -0.69
N ALA A 455 4.69 -12.23 -1.88
CA ALA A 455 3.83 -11.10 -2.27
C ALA A 455 2.34 -11.48 -2.24
N LEU A 456 1.97 -12.67 -2.75
CA LEU A 456 0.59 -13.16 -2.64
C LEU A 456 0.17 -13.43 -1.20
N GLN A 457 1.06 -13.94 -0.35
CA GLN A 457 0.81 -14.12 1.08
C GLN A 457 0.60 -12.78 1.79
N LEU A 458 1.46 -11.78 1.50
CA LEU A 458 1.32 -10.39 1.99
C LEU A 458 -0.04 -9.78 1.64
N LEU A 459 -0.49 -10.03 0.41
CA LEU A 459 -1.77 -9.55 -0.09
C LEU A 459 -2.95 -10.31 0.54
N ALA A 460 -2.72 -11.51 1.05
CA ALA A 460 -3.74 -12.39 1.64
C ALA A 460 -4.94 -12.61 0.70
N VAL A 461 -4.65 -12.93 -0.57
CA VAL A 461 -5.65 -13.27 -1.60
C VAL A 461 -5.45 -14.72 -2.04
N ASP A 462 -6.56 -15.45 -2.11
CA ASP A 462 -6.57 -16.86 -2.52
C ASP A 462 -7.08 -17.02 -3.97
N GLN A 463 -7.93 -16.11 -4.43
CA GLN A 463 -8.60 -16.19 -5.73
C GLN A 463 -8.04 -15.14 -6.71
N ALA A 464 -7.93 -15.54 -7.96
CA ALA A 464 -7.50 -14.64 -9.05
C ALA A 464 -8.45 -13.44 -9.25
N LYS A 465 -9.74 -13.62 -9.00
CA LYS A 465 -10.73 -12.53 -9.04
C LYS A 465 -10.45 -11.49 -7.96
N GLU A 466 -10.20 -11.91 -6.72
CA GLU A 466 -9.86 -11.02 -5.61
C GLU A 466 -8.56 -10.25 -5.90
N LEU A 467 -7.55 -10.91 -6.48
CA LEU A 467 -6.32 -10.25 -6.94
C LEU A 467 -6.62 -9.14 -7.96
N ALA A 468 -7.46 -9.42 -8.95
CA ALA A 468 -7.85 -8.44 -9.96
C ALA A 468 -8.63 -7.26 -9.35
N GLU A 469 -9.51 -7.52 -8.39
CA GLU A 469 -10.28 -6.51 -7.66
C GLU A 469 -9.37 -5.55 -6.88
N VAL A 470 -8.36 -6.08 -6.18
CA VAL A 470 -7.36 -5.25 -5.48
C VAL A 470 -6.53 -4.44 -6.48
N ILE A 471 -6.10 -5.02 -7.60
CA ILE A 471 -5.31 -4.32 -8.62
C ILE A 471 -6.12 -3.18 -9.28
N ALA A 472 -7.40 -3.37 -9.53
CA ALA A 472 -8.25 -2.30 -10.04
C ALA A 472 -8.39 -1.14 -9.05
N ALA A 473 -8.53 -1.44 -7.76
CA ALA A 473 -8.51 -0.43 -6.70
C ALA A 473 -7.16 0.31 -6.63
N VAL A 474 -6.03 -0.40 -6.82
CA VAL A 474 -4.69 0.20 -6.92
C VAL A 474 -4.60 1.17 -8.10
N GLY A 475 -5.08 0.76 -9.28
CA GLY A 475 -5.13 1.63 -10.46
C GLY A 475 -5.92 2.93 -10.21
N LEU A 476 -7.07 2.82 -9.55
CA LEU A 476 -7.91 3.96 -9.23
C LEU A 476 -7.29 4.88 -8.16
N ALA A 477 -6.64 4.31 -7.12
CA ALA A 477 -5.90 5.04 -6.10
C ALA A 477 -4.71 5.82 -6.70
N GLN A 478 -3.95 5.16 -7.58
CA GLN A 478 -2.82 5.75 -8.28
C GLN A 478 -3.25 6.93 -9.15
N ASN A 479 -4.35 6.76 -9.87
CA ASN A 479 -4.92 7.80 -10.72
C ASN A 479 -5.41 9.00 -9.90
N LEU A 480 -6.12 8.78 -8.78
CA LEU A 480 -6.57 9.84 -7.88
C LEU A 480 -5.40 10.70 -7.40
N ALA A 481 -4.34 10.06 -6.92
CA ALA A 481 -3.16 10.76 -6.42
C ALA A 481 -2.48 11.60 -7.51
N ALA A 482 -2.36 11.04 -8.72
CA ALA A 482 -1.79 11.74 -9.87
C ALA A 482 -2.64 12.94 -10.30
N LEU A 483 -3.96 12.78 -10.42
CA LEU A 483 -4.87 13.87 -10.78
C LEU A 483 -4.88 14.97 -9.73
N ARG A 484 -4.94 14.60 -8.44
CA ARG A 484 -4.87 15.57 -7.35
C ARG A 484 -3.60 16.40 -7.40
N ALA A 485 -2.45 15.76 -7.58
CA ALA A 485 -1.17 16.46 -7.71
C ALA A 485 -1.15 17.39 -8.92
N LEU A 486 -1.66 16.92 -10.06
CA LEU A 486 -1.73 17.70 -11.30
C LEU A 486 -2.52 18.99 -11.17
N VAL A 487 -3.69 18.95 -10.48
CA VAL A 487 -4.62 20.08 -10.41
C VAL A 487 -4.44 20.99 -9.19
N SER A 488 -3.53 20.63 -8.25
CA SER A 488 -3.25 21.41 -7.03
C SER A 488 -1.86 22.03 -7.03
N GLU A 489 -0.87 21.27 -6.61
CA GLU A 489 0.50 21.78 -6.38
C GLU A 489 1.41 21.66 -7.60
N GLY A 490 0.96 20.94 -8.63
CA GLY A 490 1.77 20.54 -9.78
C GLY A 490 2.68 19.33 -9.48
N ILE A 491 2.86 18.49 -10.49
CA ILE A 491 3.60 17.21 -10.36
C ILE A 491 5.05 17.44 -9.95
N GLN A 492 5.70 18.50 -10.43
CA GLN A 492 7.12 18.76 -10.16
C GLN A 492 7.43 18.97 -8.67
N LYS A 493 6.57 19.65 -7.93
CA LYS A 493 6.81 19.97 -6.51
C LYS A 493 6.79 18.75 -5.61
N GLY A 494 5.92 17.77 -5.89
CA GLY A 494 5.86 16.49 -5.19
C GLY A 494 7.06 15.58 -5.50
N HIS A 495 7.54 15.58 -6.74
CA HIS A 495 8.68 14.77 -7.18
C HIS A 495 10.04 15.33 -6.77
N MET A 496 10.16 16.64 -6.50
CA MET A 496 11.44 17.29 -6.19
C MET A 496 12.23 16.65 -5.04
N SER A 497 11.57 16.20 -3.99
CA SER A 497 12.28 15.61 -2.84
C SER A 497 12.86 14.22 -3.12
N LEU A 498 12.19 13.44 -3.95
CA LEU A 498 12.64 12.09 -4.34
C LEU A 498 13.64 12.15 -5.49
N GLN A 499 13.43 13.06 -6.44
CA GLN A 499 14.38 13.34 -7.50
C GLN A 499 15.71 13.86 -6.95
N ALA A 500 15.69 14.67 -5.87
CA ALA A 500 16.90 15.13 -5.20
C ALA A 500 17.72 13.96 -4.62
N ARG A 501 17.07 12.94 -4.04
CA ARG A 501 17.75 11.72 -3.55
C ARG A 501 18.32 10.88 -4.68
N SER A 502 17.55 10.67 -5.75
CA SER A 502 18.01 9.98 -6.96
C SER A 502 19.23 10.66 -7.57
N LEU A 503 19.21 12.00 -7.63
CA LEU A 503 20.31 12.79 -8.14
C LEU A 503 21.54 12.73 -7.20
N ALA A 504 21.35 12.72 -5.88
CA ALA A 504 22.42 12.50 -4.92
C ALA A 504 23.10 11.14 -5.12
N LEU A 505 22.30 10.08 -5.34
CA LEU A 505 22.81 8.74 -5.63
C LEU A 505 23.58 8.68 -6.96
N SER A 506 23.07 9.32 -8.02
CA SER A 506 23.72 9.32 -9.35
C SER A 506 25.10 9.98 -9.37
N VAL A 507 25.35 10.92 -8.44
CA VAL A 507 26.67 11.56 -8.28
C VAL A 507 27.57 10.84 -7.28
N GLY A 508 27.14 9.69 -6.72
CA GLY A 508 27.95 8.82 -5.88
C GLY A 508 27.85 9.11 -4.37
N ALA A 509 26.85 9.87 -3.90
CA ALA A 509 26.60 10.05 -2.47
C ALA A 509 26.23 8.71 -1.81
N LYS A 510 26.72 8.46 -0.58
CA LYS A 510 26.50 7.23 0.18
C LYS A 510 26.05 7.54 1.62
N GLY A 511 25.31 6.61 2.21
CA GLY A 511 24.89 6.71 3.61
C GLY A 511 24.14 8.01 3.93
N GLU A 512 24.56 8.72 4.96
CA GLU A 512 23.96 9.99 5.39
C GLU A 512 24.13 11.14 4.38
N ASP A 513 25.17 11.10 3.54
CA ASP A 513 25.44 12.14 2.57
C ASP A 513 24.34 12.22 1.51
N ILE A 514 23.64 11.12 1.21
CA ILE A 514 22.48 11.12 0.30
C ILE A 514 21.43 12.11 0.78
N GLN A 515 21.10 12.08 2.07
CA GLN A 515 20.08 12.97 2.62
C GLN A 515 20.59 14.41 2.68
N LYS A 516 21.84 14.64 3.09
CA LYS A 516 22.45 15.98 3.16
C LYS A 516 22.48 16.65 1.79
N VAL A 517 22.94 15.92 0.76
CA VAL A 517 22.95 16.42 -0.62
C VAL A 517 21.53 16.70 -1.12
N ALA A 518 20.58 15.79 -0.85
CA ALA A 518 19.20 15.96 -1.28
C ALA A 518 18.53 17.18 -0.62
N ASP A 519 18.81 17.48 0.63
CA ASP A 519 18.21 18.62 1.35
C ASP A 519 18.80 19.96 0.85
N GLU A 520 20.07 20.01 0.52
CA GLU A 520 20.69 21.20 -0.11
C GLU A 520 20.21 21.39 -1.57
N LEU A 521 20.05 20.29 -2.34
CA LEU A 521 19.51 20.36 -3.70
C LEU A 521 18.11 20.98 -3.77
N LYS A 522 17.26 20.73 -2.77
CA LYS A 522 15.91 21.33 -2.71
C LYS A 522 15.90 22.85 -2.60
N LYS A 523 17.01 23.43 -2.16
CA LYS A 523 17.19 24.89 -1.98
C LYS A 523 17.79 25.56 -3.21
N THR A 524 18.24 24.78 -4.20
CA THR A 524 19.00 25.25 -5.35
C THR A 524 18.49 24.63 -6.66
N THR A 525 19.18 24.89 -7.77
CA THR A 525 18.87 24.28 -9.06
C THR A 525 19.22 22.79 -9.03
N MET A 526 18.22 21.94 -9.27
CA MET A 526 18.37 20.48 -9.28
C MET A 526 18.98 19.98 -10.59
N ASN A 527 20.29 19.82 -10.61
CA ASN A 527 21.04 19.20 -11.71
C ASN A 527 22.28 18.48 -11.17
N GLU A 528 22.87 17.66 -12.02
CA GLU A 528 24.02 16.82 -11.65
C GLU A 528 25.25 17.66 -11.24
N ALA A 529 25.50 18.77 -11.92
CA ALA A 529 26.63 19.66 -11.62
C ALA A 529 26.51 20.26 -10.20
N THR A 530 25.29 20.70 -9.82
CA THR A 530 25.01 21.21 -8.48
C THR A 530 25.13 20.10 -7.43
N ALA A 531 24.62 18.89 -7.72
CA ALA A 531 24.74 17.75 -6.83
C ALA A 531 26.19 17.35 -6.55
N ARG A 532 27.04 17.30 -7.60
CA ARG A 532 28.48 17.03 -7.46
C ARG A 532 29.19 18.09 -6.60
N ARG A 533 28.86 19.38 -6.80
CA ARG A 533 29.44 20.48 -6.03
C ARG A 533 29.04 20.39 -4.55
N ILE A 534 27.77 20.10 -4.25
CA ILE A 534 27.27 19.92 -2.88
C ILE A 534 27.94 18.70 -2.24
N LEU A 535 28.04 17.57 -2.92
CA LEU A 535 28.69 16.38 -2.40
C LEU A 535 30.15 16.66 -2.06
N ALA A 536 30.88 17.33 -2.95
CA ALA A 536 32.27 17.71 -2.70
C ALA A 536 32.43 18.64 -1.48
N SER A 537 31.47 19.55 -1.23
CA SER A 537 31.50 20.44 -0.04
C SER A 537 31.12 19.73 1.27
N ILE A 538 30.42 18.60 1.22
CA ILE A 538 30.06 17.81 2.40
C ILE A 538 31.23 16.87 2.80
N GLN A 539 32.05 16.48 1.84
CA GLN A 539 33.17 15.54 2.04
C GLN A 539 34.50 16.26 2.41
N GLN A 540 34.53 17.58 2.36
CA GLN A 540 35.60 18.43 2.92
C GLN A 540 35.35 18.73 4.41
#